data_7e2ea53da7ca72f008460002a810ff81
#
_entry.id   7e2ea53da7ca72f008460002a810ff81
#
_cell.length_a   1.000
_cell.length_b   1.000
_cell.length_c   1.000
_cell.angle_alpha   90.00
_cell.angle_beta   90.00
_cell.angle_gamma   90.00
#
_symmetry.space_group_name_H-M   'P 1'
#
loop_
_entity.id
_entity.type
_entity.pdbx_description
1 polymer ?
#
loop_
_entity_poly.entity_id
_entity_poly.type
_entity_poly.pdbx_seq_one_letter_code
_entity_poly.pdbx_strand_id
1 'polypeptide(L)' 'MKVTFFSTQPYDKTFFEEHNKRFGLVIDFFEVALNEKSVNLIQQAEAICVFVNDMVTRPVMELLAAKGV' A
#
# COMPACT_ATOMS: atom_id res chain seq x y z
N MET A 1 -11.30 1.95 -7.36
CA MET A 1 -9.85 1.66 -7.37
C MET A 1 -9.41 1.17 -6.01
N LYS A 2 -8.63 0.11 -5.97
CA LYS A 2 -8.10 -0.43 -4.71
C LYS A 2 -6.64 -0.03 -4.55
N VAL A 3 -6.31 0.53 -3.39
CA VAL A 3 -4.97 1.03 -3.07
C VAL A 3 -4.49 0.37 -1.79
N THR A 4 -3.24 -0.05 -1.76
CA THR A 4 -2.61 -0.59 -0.55
C THR A 4 -1.56 0.38 -0.04
N PHE A 5 -1.67 0.77 1.23
CA PHE A 5 -0.72 1.66 1.91
C PHE A 5 0.16 0.84 2.85
N PHE A 6 1.46 1.04 2.77
CA PHE A 6 2.44 0.44 3.68
C PHE A 6 3.00 1.49 4.64
N SER A 7 3.54 1.04 5.75
CA SER A 7 4.15 1.89 6.80
C SER A 7 3.17 2.93 7.36
N THR A 8 1.89 2.61 7.42
CA THR A 8 0.90 3.55 7.93
C THR A 8 0.95 3.64 9.44
N GLN A 9 0.77 4.86 9.94
CA GLN A 9 0.57 5.12 11.36
C GLN A 9 -0.93 5.34 11.64
N PRO A 10 -1.40 5.19 12.89
CA PRO A 10 -2.83 5.38 13.18
C PRO A 10 -3.38 6.73 12.71
N TYR A 11 -2.59 7.81 12.83
CA TYR A 11 -3.03 9.11 12.37
C TYR A 11 -3.11 9.22 10.85
N ASP A 12 -2.25 8.48 10.13
CA ASP A 12 -2.31 8.43 8.66
C ASP A 12 -3.61 7.80 8.20
N LYS A 13 -3.98 6.70 8.81
CA LYS A 13 -5.21 5.99 8.49
C LYS A 13 -6.43 6.90 8.68
N THR A 14 -6.50 7.59 9.80
CA THR A 14 -7.59 8.51 10.09
C THR A 14 -7.66 9.63 9.05
N PHE A 15 -6.51 10.22 8.72
CA PHE A 15 -6.42 11.30 7.75
C PHE A 15 -6.89 10.84 6.36
N PHE A 16 -6.38 9.71 5.88
CA PHE A 16 -6.73 9.21 4.55
C PHE A 16 -8.19 8.76 4.47
N GLU A 17 -8.71 8.12 5.50
CA GLU A 17 -10.11 7.71 5.53
C GLU A 17 -11.04 8.93 5.47
N GLU A 18 -10.70 9.99 6.20
CA GLU A 18 -11.47 11.23 6.19
C GLU A 18 -11.52 11.85 4.80
N HIS A 19 -10.39 11.95 4.13
CA HIS A 19 -10.30 12.53 2.78
C HIS A 19 -10.89 11.60 1.72
N ASN A 20 -10.82 10.29 1.92
CA ASN A 20 -11.31 9.31 0.97
C ASN A 20 -12.84 9.33 0.84
N LYS A 21 -13.54 9.94 1.76
CA LYS A 21 -15.00 10.09 1.66
C LYS A 21 -15.43 10.78 0.36
N ARG A 22 -14.52 11.59 -0.23
CA ARG A 22 -14.77 12.28 -1.49
C ARG A 22 -14.50 11.40 -2.72
N PHE A 23 -13.59 10.43 -2.60
CA PHE A 23 -13.05 9.70 -3.75
C PHE A 23 -13.56 8.27 -3.85
N GLY A 24 -14.02 7.69 -2.75
CA GLY A 24 -14.57 6.33 -2.75
C GLY A 24 -13.54 5.24 -3.05
N LEU A 25 -12.27 5.48 -2.77
CA LEU A 25 -11.23 4.47 -2.94
C LEU A 25 -11.37 3.35 -1.90
N VAL A 26 -11.08 2.13 -2.29
CA VAL A 26 -10.93 1.02 -1.35
C VAL A 26 -9.47 0.96 -0.93
N ILE A 27 -9.18 1.21 0.34
CA ILE A 27 -7.82 1.32 0.85
C ILE A 27 -7.55 0.25 1.89
N ASP A 28 -6.49 -0.54 1.68
CA ASP A 28 -5.95 -1.44 2.69
C ASP A 28 -4.76 -0.74 3.36
N PHE A 29 -4.79 -0.69 4.69
CA PHE A 29 -3.73 -0.07 5.48
C PHE A 29 -2.91 -1.14 6.20
N PHE A 30 -1.60 -1.11 6.01
CA PHE A 30 -0.68 -1.98 6.74
C PHE A 30 0.34 -1.13 7.48
N GLU A 31 0.56 -1.45 8.74
CA GLU A 31 1.57 -0.77 9.56
C GLU A 31 2.98 -1.25 9.22
N VAL A 32 3.11 -2.41 8.62
CA VAL A 32 4.41 -2.96 8.22
C VAL A 32 4.98 -2.22 7.02
N ALA A 33 6.30 -2.21 6.92
CA ALA A 33 6.99 -1.65 5.76
C ALA A 33 6.91 -2.61 4.56
N LEU A 34 6.94 -2.04 3.34
CA LEU A 34 6.98 -2.84 2.13
C LEU A 34 8.37 -3.45 1.96
N ASN A 35 8.42 -4.75 1.74
CA ASN A 35 9.62 -5.51 1.41
C ASN A 35 9.23 -6.78 0.68
N GLU A 36 10.20 -7.65 0.40
CA GLU A 36 9.95 -8.90 -0.33
C GLU A 36 8.96 -9.83 0.36
N LYS A 37 8.86 -9.75 1.69
CA LYS A 37 7.92 -10.58 2.45
C LYS A 37 6.55 -9.96 2.51
N SER A 38 6.46 -8.67 2.86
CA SER A 38 5.18 -8.00 3.05
C SER A 38 4.44 -7.74 1.74
N VAL A 39 5.12 -7.75 0.60
CA VAL A 39 4.48 -7.63 -0.71
C VAL A 39 3.40 -8.69 -0.90
N ASN A 40 3.54 -9.83 -0.25
CA ASN A 40 2.55 -10.91 -0.32
C ASN A 40 1.23 -10.58 0.35
N LEU A 41 1.18 -9.53 1.18
CA LEU A 41 -0.06 -9.09 1.82
C LEU A 41 -0.99 -8.36 0.84
N ILE A 42 -0.47 -7.93 -0.29
CA ILE A 42 -1.27 -7.20 -1.29
C ILE A 42 -2.29 -8.13 -1.93
N GLN A 43 -3.55 -7.68 -1.94
CA GLN A 43 -4.66 -8.43 -2.54
C GLN A 43 -5.31 -7.57 -3.61
N GLN A 44 -4.99 -7.84 -4.87
CA GLN A 44 -5.62 -7.21 -6.02
C GLN A 44 -5.60 -5.68 -6.00
N ALA A 45 -4.52 -5.07 -5.52
CA ALA A 45 -4.40 -3.63 -5.53
C ALA A 45 -4.03 -3.14 -6.93
N GLU A 46 -4.59 -2.01 -7.34
CA GLU A 46 -4.24 -1.35 -8.59
C GLU A 46 -3.07 -0.39 -8.39
N ALA A 47 -2.88 0.09 -7.17
CA ALA A 47 -1.80 1.01 -6.81
C ALA A 47 -1.33 0.73 -5.39
N ILE A 48 -0.12 1.15 -5.09
CA ILE A 48 0.42 1.12 -3.73
C ILE A 48 0.90 2.52 -3.36
N CYS A 49 0.88 2.80 -2.06
CA CYS A 49 1.47 4.01 -1.50
C CYS A 49 2.53 3.58 -0.48
N VAL A 50 3.73 4.15 -0.60
CA VAL A 50 4.87 3.80 0.25
C VAL A 50 5.45 5.05 0.89
N PHE A 51 6.20 4.85 1.97
CA PHE A 51 6.85 5.92 2.71
C PHE A 51 8.38 5.69 2.71
N VAL A 52 9.12 6.63 3.29
CA VAL A 52 10.58 6.64 3.18
C VAL A 52 11.27 5.38 3.72
N ASN A 53 10.63 4.65 4.63
CA ASN A 53 11.20 3.42 5.18
C ASN A 53 10.86 2.17 4.39
N ASP A 54 10.07 2.29 3.34
CA ASP A 54 9.69 1.15 2.52
C ASP A 54 10.80 0.82 1.53
N MET A 55 10.95 -0.47 1.25
CA MET A 55 11.99 -0.94 0.34
C MET A 55 11.40 -1.34 -0.99
N VAL A 56 11.42 -0.40 -1.94
CA VAL A 56 10.97 -0.65 -3.30
C VAL A 56 12.21 -1.01 -4.13
N THR A 57 12.72 -2.21 -3.89
CA THR A 57 13.86 -2.74 -4.60
C THR A 57 13.41 -3.42 -5.89
N ARG A 58 14.38 -3.81 -6.74
CA ARG A 58 14.06 -4.51 -7.96
C ARG A 58 13.27 -5.80 -7.72
N PRO A 59 13.64 -6.69 -6.77
CA PRO A 59 12.83 -7.86 -6.48
C PRO A 59 11.40 -7.52 -6.06
N VAL A 60 11.21 -6.46 -5.25
CA VAL A 60 9.88 -6.02 -4.85
C VAL A 60 9.09 -5.52 -6.05
N MET A 61 9.72 -4.75 -6.95
CA MET A 61 9.06 -4.27 -8.15
C MET A 61 8.62 -5.41 -9.05
N GLU A 62 9.45 -6.44 -9.20
CA GLU A 62 9.10 -7.61 -9.98
C GLU A 62 7.90 -8.36 -9.39
N LEU A 63 7.86 -8.50 -8.06
CA LEU A 63 6.74 -9.13 -7.36
C LEU A 63 5.45 -8.29 -7.49
N LEU A 64 5.56 -6.98 -7.43
CA LEU A 64 4.42 -6.08 -7.65
C LEU A 64 3.88 -6.22 -9.06
N ALA A 65 4.76 -6.24 -10.05
CA ALA A 65 4.37 -6.42 -11.45
C ALA A 65 3.64 -7.74 -11.67
N ALA A 66 4.10 -8.81 -11.03
CA ALA A 66 3.44 -10.11 -11.11
C ALA A 66 2.03 -10.09 -10.51
N LYS A 67 1.76 -9.17 -9.58
CA LYS A 67 0.44 -9.01 -8.96
C LYS A 67 -0.45 -8.03 -9.73
N GLY A 68 0.06 -7.41 -10.79
CA GLY A 68 -0.71 -6.46 -11.59
C GLY A 68 -0.83 -5.07 -10.98
N VAL A 69 0.08 -4.73 -10.06
CA VAL A 69 0.08 -3.40 -9.43
C VAL A 69 0.70 -2.37 -10.38
#